data_2090859574096c3aad84f01cf4f3bd49
#
_entry.id   2090859574096c3aad84f01cf4f3bd49
#
_cell.length_a   1.000
_cell.length_b   1.000
_cell.length_c   1.000
_cell.angle_alpha   90.00
_cell.angle_beta   90.00
_cell.angle_gamma   90.00
#
_symmetry.space_group_name_H-M   'P 1'
#
loop_
_entity.id
_entity.type
_entity.pdbx_description
1 polymer ?
#
loop_
_entity_poly.entity_id
_entity_poly.type
_entity_poly.pdbx_seq_one_letter_code
_entity_poly.pdbx_strand_id
1 'polypeptide(L)'
;MPEVRFPSNGGEATGYLAQPAGAQGPGVLVLQEWWGLDDHIRSVCDRLAQAGFFALAPDLYHGDPTTQPDEAQQRMMARSMDRAAQDMRGAAAYLTELDGR
;
A
#
# COMPACT_ATOMS: atom_id res chain seq x y z
N MET A 1 10.18 -1.94 -11.37
CA MET A 1 8.72 -2.14 -11.30
C MET A 1 8.20 -1.53 -10.02
N PRO A 2 7.13 -0.73 -10.09
CA PRO A 2 6.59 -0.12 -8.88
C PRO A 2 5.88 -1.10 -7.93
N GLU A 3 5.50 -2.27 -8.42
CA GLU A 3 4.88 -3.26 -7.53
C GLU A 3 5.94 -3.95 -6.68
N VAL A 4 5.66 -4.07 -5.39
CA VAL A 4 6.56 -4.75 -4.45
C VAL A 4 5.80 -5.77 -3.64
N ARG A 5 6.55 -6.70 -3.05
CA ARG A 5 6.03 -7.71 -2.13
C ARG A 5 6.75 -7.58 -0.81
N PHE A 6 6.03 -7.83 0.27
CA PHE A 6 6.61 -7.75 1.60
C PHE A 6 5.95 -8.78 2.52
N PRO A 7 6.65 -9.23 3.58
CA PRO A 7 6.07 -10.20 4.51
C PRO A 7 4.88 -9.59 5.27
N SER A 8 3.84 -10.39 5.41
CA SER A 8 2.66 -9.98 6.15
C SER A 8 1.89 -11.23 6.60
N ASN A 9 1.53 -11.28 7.87
CA ASN A 9 0.62 -12.29 8.42
C ASN A 9 1.02 -13.74 8.07
N GLY A 10 2.31 -14.03 8.12
CA GLY A 10 2.83 -15.36 7.81
C GLY A 10 2.91 -15.69 6.32
N GLY A 11 2.63 -14.75 5.46
CA GLY A 11 2.72 -14.89 4.01
C GLY A 11 3.28 -13.63 3.39
N GLU A 12 2.78 -13.29 2.22
CA GLU A 12 3.19 -12.08 1.51
C GLU A 12 1.99 -11.20 1.19
N ALA A 13 2.23 -9.88 1.23
CA ALA A 13 1.30 -8.89 0.69
C ALA A 13 2.00 -8.15 -0.43
N THR A 14 1.21 -7.43 -1.22
CA THR A 14 1.74 -6.63 -2.33
C THR A 14 1.34 -5.18 -2.16
N GLY A 15 2.01 -4.30 -2.89
CA GLY A 15 1.67 -2.89 -2.89
C GLY A 15 2.34 -2.15 -4.01
N TYR A 16 1.97 -0.90 -4.16
CA TYR A 16 2.57 0.00 -5.15
C TYR A 16 3.57 0.90 -4.42
N LEU A 17 4.82 0.86 -4.84
CA LEU A 17 5.88 1.68 -4.27
C LEU A 17 6.34 2.71 -5.28
N ALA A 18 6.28 3.99 -4.91
CA ALA A 18 6.89 5.07 -5.68
C ALA A 18 8.12 5.56 -4.91
N GLN A 19 9.24 5.67 -5.61
CA GLN A 19 10.52 6.02 -4.99
C GLN A 19 10.92 7.45 -5.36
N PRO A 20 11.47 8.22 -4.41
CA PRO A 20 11.98 9.54 -4.72
C PRO A 20 13.27 9.46 -5.52
N ALA A 21 13.63 10.55 -6.20
CA ALA A 21 14.91 10.65 -6.87
C ALA A 21 16.02 10.47 -5.84
N GLY A 22 17.06 9.71 -6.19
CA GLY A 22 18.16 9.42 -5.29
C GLY A 22 17.87 8.32 -4.28
N ALA A 23 16.68 7.76 -4.28
CA ALA A 23 16.26 6.66 -3.43
C ALA A 23 16.54 6.92 -1.95
N GLN A 24 16.31 8.14 -1.50
CA GLN A 24 16.44 8.56 -0.10
C GLN A 24 15.30 9.49 0.27
N GLY A 25 14.72 9.26 1.44
CA GLY A 25 13.65 10.09 1.96
C GLY A 25 12.80 9.33 2.96
N PRO A 26 11.92 10.03 3.66
CA PRO A 26 11.01 9.38 4.62
C PRO A 26 9.97 8.52 3.91
N GLY A 27 9.45 7.53 4.62
CA GLY A 27 8.42 6.64 4.11
C GLY A 27 7.03 7.13 4.49
N VAL A 28 6.09 6.97 3.56
CA VAL A 28 4.67 7.30 3.77
C VAL A 28 3.83 6.12 3.33
N LEU A 29 2.92 5.68 4.21
CA LEU A 29 1.89 4.71 3.84
C LEU A 29 0.71 5.45 3.25
N VAL A 30 0.27 5.04 2.06
CA VAL A 30 -0.90 5.61 1.41
C VAL A 30 -1.99 4.56 1.44
N LEU A 31 -3.08 4.84 2.15
CA LEU A 31 -4.17 3.89 2.29
C LEU A 31 -5.21 4.13 1.20
N GLN A 32 -5.64 3.03 0.61
CA GLN A 32 -6.65 3.09 -0.45
C GLN A 32 -8.04 3.32 0.13
N GLU A 33 -8.91 3.80 -0.74
CA GLU A 33 -10.33 3.92 -0.42
C GLU A 33 -11.01 2.56 -0.63
N TRP A 34 -12.36 2.57 -0.63
CA TRP A 34 -13.14 1.33 -0.74
C TRP A 34 -12.92 0.60 -2.05
N TRP A 35 -12.44 1.32 -3.08
CA TRP A 35 -12.25 0.76 -4.41
C TRP A 35 -10.99 -0.09 -4.55
N GLY A 36 -10.14 -0.08 -3.52
CA GLY A 36 -8.89 -0.79 -3.53
C GLY A 36 -7.75 0.04 -4.12
N LEU A 37 -6.69 -0.65 -4.54
CA LEU A 37 -5.49 -0.01 -5.09
C LEU A 37 -5.74 0.31 -6.57
N ASP A 38 -6.15 1.53 -6.85
CA ASP A 38 -6.49 1.98 -8.19
C ASP A 38 -5.50 3.03 -8.71
N ASP A 39 -5.76 3.51 -9.93
CA ASP A 39 -4.87 4.48 -10.57
C ASP A 39 -4.80 5.80 -9.83
N HIS A 40 -5.87 6.21 -9.16
CA HIS A 40 -5.87 7.42 -8.35
C HIS A 40 -4.87 7.30 -7.20
N ILE A 41 -4.88 6.18 -6.49
CA ILE A 41 -3.96 5.95 -5.38
C ILE A 41 -2.52 5.88 -5.88
N ARG A 42 -2.28 5.22 -7.03
CA ARG A 42 -0.95 5.19 -7.63
C ARG A 42 -0.47 6.59 -7.99
N SER A 43 -1.36 7.42 -8.51
CA SER A 43 -1.04 8.81 -8.83
C SER A 43 -0.64 9.61 -7.59
N VAL A 44 -1.33 9.39 -6.47
CA VAL A 44 -0.97 10.03 -5.19
C VAL A 44 0.43 9.60 -4.76
N CYS A 45 0.75 8.31 -4.86
CA CYS A 45 2.08 7.81 -4.53
C CYS A 45 3.15 8.46 -5.40
N ASP A 46 2.90 8.56 -6.70
CA ASP A 46 3.85 9.16 -7.63
C ASP A 46 4.12 10.62 -7.29
N ARG A 47 3.09 11.37 -6.91
CA ARG A 47 3.24 12.77 -6.53
C ARG A 47 4.03 12.91 -5.23
N LEU A 48 3.81 12.01 -4.27
CA LEU A 48 4.58 12.01 -3.04
C LEU A 48 6.05 11.69 -3.31
N ALA A 49 6.31 10.76 -4.22
CA ALA A 49 7.69 10.45 -4.60
C ALA A 49 8.38 11.65 -5.24
N GLN A 50 7.66 12.41 -6.07
CA GLN A 50 8.21 13.64 -6.64
C GLN A 50 8.53 14.67 -5.58
N ALA A 51 7.84 14.62 -4.45
CA ALA A 51 8.08 15.53 -3.33
C ALA A 51 9.18 15.02 -2.38
N GLY A 52 9.78 13.87 -2.65
CA GLY A 52 10.91 13.35 -1.89
C GLY A 52 10.61 12.24 -0.91
N PHE A 53 9.43 11.59 -1.03
CA PHE A 53 9.03 10.52 -0.13
C PHE A 53 9.04 9.16 -0.82
N PHE A 54 9.38 8.11 -0.05
CA PHE A 54 8.98 6.77 -0.43
C PHE A 54 7.50 6.63 -0.12
N ALA A 55 6.68 6.38 -1.13
CA ALA A 55 5.24 6.24 -0.93
C ALA A 55 4.83 4.81 -1.25
N LEU A 56 4.29 4.09 -0.27
CA LEU A 56 3.86 2.71 -0.42
C LEU A 56 2.38 2.60 -0.14
N ALA A 57 1.63 2.12 -1.12
CA ALA A 57 0.21 1.82 -0.98
C ALA A 57 0.05 0.30 -0.96
N PRO A 58 -0.16 -0.31 0.23
CA PRO A 58 -0.39 -1.75 0.28
C PRO A 58 -1.74 -2.11 -0.33
N ASP A 59 -1.80 -3.25 -0.99
CA ASP A 59 -3.04 -3.74 -1.58
C ASP A 59 -3.83 -4.52 -0.54
N LEU A 60 -4.72 -3.84 0.15
CA LEU A 60 -5.51 -4.45 1.23
C LEU A 60 -6.59 -5.40 0.71
N TYR A 61 -6.92 -5.34 -0.57
CA TYR A 61 -7.88 -6.25 -1.20
C TYR A 61 -7.19 -7.38 -1.95
N HIS A 62 -5.88 -7.46 -1.86
CA HIS A 62 -5.07 -8.56 -2.42
C HIS A 62 -5.34 -8.81 -3.91
N GLY A 63 -5.33 -7.71 -4.67
CA GLY A 63 -5.41 -7.78 -6.12
C GLY A 63 -6.82 -7.80 -6.69
N ASP A 64 -7.84 -7.58 -5.87
CA ASP A 64 -9.22 -7.70 -6.31
C ASP A 64 -10.02 -6.42 -6.04
N PRO A 65 -9.73 -5.32 -6.78
CA PRO A 65 -10.47 -4.08 -6.62
C PRO A 65 -11.90 -4.22 -7.15
N THR A 66 -12.79 -3.36 -6.68
CA THR A 66 -14.18 -3.34 -7.12
C THR A 66 -14.62 -1.93 -7.43
N THR A 67 -15.57 -1.79 -8.36
CA THR A 67 -16.20 -0.52 -8.69
C THR A 67 -17.64 -0.42 -8.20
N GLN A 68 -18.12 -1.44 -7.49
CA GLN A 68 -19.49 -1.48 -6.98
C GLN A 68 -19.48 -1.05 -5.51
N PRO A 69 -20.15 0.06 -5.15
CA PRO A 69 -20.12 0.55 -3.76
C PRO A 69 -20.58 -0.50 -2.74
N ASP A 70 -21.67 -1.20 -3.00
CA ASP A 70 -22.16 -2.23 -2.08
C ASP A 70 -21.16 -3.37 -1.94
N GLU A 71 -20.58 -3.77 -3.05
CA GLU A 71 -19.59 -4.83 -3.06
C GLU A 71 -18.32 -4.39 -2.34
N ALA A 72 -17.89 -3.14 -2.54
CA ALA A 72 -16.73 -2.60 -1.85
C ALA A 72 -16.95 -2.59 -0.34
N GLN A 73 -18.14 -2.20 0.11
CA GLN A 73 -18.46 -2.19 1.52
C GLN A 73 -18.46 -3.61 2.09
N GLN A 74 -19.04 -4.56 1.38
CA GLN A 74 -19.05 -5.95 1.81
C GLN A 74 -17.64 -6.51 1.94
N ARG A 75 -16.76 -6.21 1.00
CA ARG A 75 -15.37 -6.64 1.06
C ARG A 75 -14.66 -6.03 2.26
N MET A 76 -14.88 -4.75 2.49
CA MET A 76 -14.27 -4.05 3.62
C MET A 76 -14.70 -4.68 4.94
N MET A 77 -15.98 -5.00 5.09
CA MET A 77 -16.51 -5.59 6.30
C MET A 77 -16.12 -7.05 6.48
N ALA A 78 -16.02 -7.79 5.37
CA ALA A 78 -15.65 -9.20 5.41
C ALA A 78 -14.17 -9.39 5.72
N ARG A 79 -13.34 -8.39 5.43
CA ARG A 79 -11.91 -8.46 5.69
C ARG A 79 -11.65 -8.27 7.17
N SER A 80 -10.85 -9.14 7.73
CA SER A 80 -10.48 -9.04 9.14
C SER A 80 -9.70 -7.75 9.39
N MET A 81 -10.08 -7.02 10.42
CA MET A 81 -9.32 -5.84 10.85
C MET A 81 -7.90 -6.24 11.25
N ASP A 82 -7.74 -7.43 11.84
CA ASP A 82 -6.43 -7.92 12.20
C ASP A 82 -5.56 -8.14 10.96
N ARG A 83 -6.14 -8.69 9.90
CA ARG A 83 -5.39 -8.92 8.66
C ARG A 83 -4.95 -7.60 8.03
N ALA A 84 -5.85 -6.61 7.99
CA ALA A 84 -5.50 -5.29 7.46
C ALA A 84 -4.39 -4.66 8.30
N ALA A 85 -4.47 -4.77 9.62
CA ALA A 85 -3.42 -4.26 10.50
C ALA A 85 -2.09 -4.95 10.26
N GLN A 86 -2.10 -6.27 10.04
CA GLN A 86 -0.88 -7.02 9.71
C GLN A 86 -0.27 -6.54 8.40
N ASP A 87 -1.10 -6.34 7.37
CA ASP A 87 -0.61 -5.84 6.09
C ASP A 87 0.00 -4.45 6.24
N MET A 88 -0.62 -3.58 7.03
CA MET A 88 -0.08 -2.24 7.27
C MET A 88 1.24 -2.28 8.05
N ARG A 89 1.35 -3.17 9.04
CA ARG A 89 2.61 -3.34 9.76
C ARG A 89 3.72 -3.85 8.87
N GLY A 90 3.40 -4.82 8.00
CA GLY A 90 4.36 -5.34 7.04
C GLY A 90 4.85 -4.26 6.09
N ALA A 91 3.92 -3.43 5.60
CA ALA A 91 4.25 -2.31 4.72
C ALA A 91 5.13 -1.29 5.44
N ALA A 92 4.81 -0.97 6.70
CA ALA A 92 5.61 -0.03 7.48
C ALA A 92 7.02 -0.55 7.72
N ALA A 93 7.16 -1.84 8.03
CA ALA A 93 8.47 -2.45 8.21
C ALA A 93 9.28 -2.41 6.92
N TYR A 94 8.65 -2.67 5.79
CA TYR A 94 9.30 -2.60 4.50
C TYR A 94 9.82 -1.18 4.21
N LEU A 95 9.00 -0.17 4.48
CA LEU A 95 9.42 1.22 4.31
C LEU A 95 10.59 1.57 5.21
N THR A 96 10.59 1.07 6.44
CA THR A 96 11.69 1.32 7.39
C THR A 96 12.99 0.75 6.83
N GLU A 97 12.96 -0.43 6.24
CA GLU A 97 14.15 -1.02 5.62
C GLU A 97 14.66 -0.17 4.46
N LEU A 98 13.75 0.35 3.63
CA LEU A 98 14.13 1.20 2.51
C LEU A 98 14.79 2.49 2.95
N ASP A 99 14.35 3.04 4.09
CA ASP A 99 14.88 4.29 4.64
C ASP A 99 16.21 4.08 5.38
N GLY A 100 16.65 2.85 5.54
CA GLY A 100 17.92 2.53 6.19
C GLY A 100 17.88 2.63 7.70
N ARG A 101 16.71 2.49 8.29
CA ARG A 101 16.54 2.58 9.73
C ARG A 101 16.25 1.24 10.36
#